data_93e134c7303f59d31b18f226c91cb07d
#
_entry.id   93e134c7303f59d31b18f226c91cb07d
#
_cell.length_a   1.000
_cell.length_b   1.000
_cell.length_c   1.000
_cell.angle_alpha   90.00
_cell.angle_beta   90.00
_cell.angle_gamma   90.00
#
_symmetry.space_group_name_H-M   'P 1'
#
loop_
_entity.id
_entity.type
_entity.pdbx_description
1 polymer ?
#
loop_
_entity_poly.entity_id
_entity_poly.type
_entity_poly.pdbx_seq_one_letter_code
_entity_poly.pdbx_strand_id
1 'polypeptide(L)'
;MCGRSSLTKTEKELEQRFRATFYSEDLERYNPLPNYNVAPTHMHPVITQDEPRIIHLYRWGLIPYWAKDIKIGYKLINARIEGIDEKPSFRQAFHKRRCIVPFDGYYEWQKTPEGKIPFRIQLKHVDIFTIAG
;
A
#
# COMPACT_ATOMS: atom_id res chain seq x y z
N MET A 1 -8.31 -11.03 -0.79
CA MET A 1 -7.99 -9.59 -0.62
C MET A 1 -6.81 -9.47 0.33
N CYS A 2 -5.85 -8.63 0.00
CA CYS A 2 -4.62 -8.47 0.78
C CYS A 2 -4.89 -7.68 2.07
N GLY A 3 -4.50 -8.23 3.21
CA GLY A 3 -4.56 -7.56 4.51
C GLY A 3 -3.20 -7.52 5.20
N ARG A 4 -2.17 -8.05 4.57
CA ARG A 4 -0.80 -8.07 5.07
C ARG A 4 0.19 -8.23 3.91
N SER A 5 1.27 -7.46 3.93
CA SER A 5 2.27 -7.48 2.85
C SER A 5 3.69 -7.32 3.37
N SER A 6 4.64 -7.33 2.46
CA SER A 6 6.04 -7.03 2.74
C SER A 6 6.63 -6.08 1.69
N LEU A 7 7.59 -5.28 2.10
CA LEU A 7 8.48 -4.52 1.25
C LEU A 7 9.85 -4.51 1.91
N THR A 8 10.69 -5.46 1.52
CA THR A 8 11.99 -5.73 2.16
C THR A 8 13.16 -5.05 1.45
N LYS A 9 12.84 -4.18 0.51
CA LYS A 9 13.80 -3.41 -0.28
C LYS A 9 14.27 -2.18 0.47
N THR A 10 15.46 -1.71 0.12
CA THR A 10 16.01 -0.44 0.61
C THR A 10 15.39 0.75 -0.14
N GLU A 11 15.53 1.94 0.44
CA GLU A 11 15.18 3.20 -0.20
C GLU A 11 15.82 3.33 -1.58
N LYS A 12 17.12 3.10 -1.66
CA LYS A 12 17.90 3.18 -2.89
C LYS A 12 17.40 2.24 -3.99
N GLU A 13 17.03 1.00 -3.63
CA GLU A 13 16.47 0.04 -4.59
C GLU A 13 15.13 0.53 -5.14
N LEU A 14 14.28 1.13 -4.30
CA LEU A 14 13.00 1.71 -4.73
C LEU A 14 13.20 2.93 -5.62
N GLU A 15 14.10 3.85 -5.23
CA GLU A 15 14.43 5.04 -6.04
C GLU A 15 14.94 4.65 -7.42
N GLN A 16 15.82 3.67 -7.51
CA GLN A 16 16.33 3.15 -8.78
C GLN A 16 15.22 2.49 -9.62
N ARG A 17 14.40 1.66 -8.99
CA ARG A 17 13.33 0.92 -9.66
C ARG A 17 12.28 1.83 -10.28
N PHE A 18 11.90 2.89 -9.58
CA PHE A 18 10.83 3.80 -10.00
C PHE A 18 11.34 5.11 -10.62
N ARG A 19 12.66 5.34 -10.64
CA ARG A 19 13.26 6.61 -11.07
C ARG A 19 12.61 7.81 -10.35
N ALA A 20 12.45 7.66 -9.05
CA ALA A 20 11.82 8.62 -8.16
C ALA A 20 12.69 8.80 -6.91
N THR A 21 12.49 9.86 -6.18
CA THR A 21 13.25 10.17 -4.95
C THR A 21 12.29 10.21 -3.78
N PHE A 22 12.68 9.66 -2.65
CA PHE A 22 11.91 9.80 -1.43
C PHE A 22 11.79 11.26 -1.01
N TYR A 23 10.60 11.63 -0.54
CA TYR A 23 10.38 12.91 0.10
C TYR A 23 11.13 12.93 1.45
N SER A 24 12.14 13.77 1.56
CA SER A 24 13.10 13.75 2.68
C SER A 24 12.42 13.94 4.04
N GLU A 25 11.46 14.86 4.12
CA GLU A 25 10.72 15.12 5.38
C GLU A 25 9.95 13.91 5.89
N ASP A 26 9.46 13.04 5.00
CA ASP A 26 8.78 11.82 5.39
C ASP A 26 9.76 10.85 6.05
N LEU A 27 10.94 10.64 5.46
CA LEU A 27 11.96 9.72 5.99
C LEU A 27 12.58 10.22 7.30
N GLU A 28 12.75 11.54 7.46
CA GLU A 28 13.25 12.12 8.70
C GLU A 28 12.31 11.85 9.88
N ARG A 29 11.00 11.78 9.62
CA ARG A 29 10.00 11.46 10.64
C ARG A 29 9.93 9.97 10.96
N TYR A 30 10.00 9.16 9.95
CA TYR A 30 9.86 7.72 10.09
C TYR A 30 10.31 6.99 8.83
N ASN A 31 11.25 6.05 8.97
CA ASN A 31 11.64 5.15 7.89
C ASN A 31 10.98 3.77 8.07
N PRO A 32 10.02 3.40 7.22
CA PRO A 32 9.34 2.12 7.32
C PRO A 32 10.13 0.94 6.75
N LEU A 33 11.28 1.16 6.11
CA LEU A 33 12.00 0.15 5.34
C LEU A 33 13.23 -0.40 6.07
N PRO A 34 13.54 -1.68 5.89
CA PRO A 34 12.73 -2.73 5.26
C PRO A 34 11.58 -3.17 6.17
N ASN A 35 10.47 -3.62 5.59
CA ASN A 35 9.33 -4.08 6.38
C ASN A 35 8.80 -5.44 5.89
N TYR A 36 8.97 -6.46 6.72
CA TYR A 36 8.52 -7.83 6.44
C TYR A 36 7.06 -8.08 6.80
N ASN A 37 6.40 -7.13 7.44
CA ASN A 37 5.07 -7.30 8.01
C ASN A 37 4.27 -6.00 7.97
N VAL A 38 4.04 -5.48 6.76
CA VAL A 38 3.21 -4.29 6.53
C VAL A 38 1.75 -4.62 6.81
N ALA A 39 1.14 -3.87 7.69
CA ALA A 39 -0.25 -4.04 8.10
C ALA A 39 -1.06 -2.77 7.82
N PRO A 40 -2.40 -2.88 7.76
CA PRO A 40 -3.26 -1.71 7.77
C PRO A 40 -2.86 -0.71 8.85
N THR A 41 -2.92 0.57 8.52
CA THR A 41 -2.49 1.73 9.33
C THR A 41 -0.99 2.01 9.36
N HIS A 42 -0.15 1.09 8.92
CA HIS A 42 1.27 1.40 8.76
C HIS A 42 1.49 2.44 7.64
N MET A 43 2.52 3.25 7.81
CA MET A 43 3.03 4.11 6.75
C MET A 43 3.75 3.24 5.72
N HIS A 44 3.54 3.54 4.44
CA HIS A 44 4.08 2.75 3.34
C HIS A 44 4.45 3.65 2.16
N PRO A 45 5.54 3.33 1.43
CA PRO A 45 5.91 4.07 0.23
C PRO A 45 4.81 4.02 -0.84
N VAL A 46 4.50 5.18 -1.42
CA VAL A 46 3.58 5.30 -2.55
C VAL A 46 4.10 6.33 -3.54
N ILE A 47 3.70 6.18 -4.79
CA ILE A 47 3.96 7.16 -5.85
C ILE A 47 2.61 7.59 -6.41
N THR A 48 2.30 8.88 -6.30
CA THR A 48 1.02 9.44 -6.74
C THR A 48 1.06 9.84 -8.22
N GLN A 49 -0.12 9.90 -8.85
CA GLN A 49 -0.22 10.35 -10.24
C GLN A 49 0.24 11.81 -10.43
N ASP A 50 0.09 12.64 -9.39
CA ASP A 50 0.42 14.07 -9.46
C ASP A 50 1.93 14.34 -9.29
N GLU A 51 2.62 13.45 -8.55
CA GLU A 51 4.06 13.55 -8.29
C GLU A 51 4.78 12.23 -8.63
N PRO A 52 4.85 11.85 -9.92
CA PRO A 52 5.32 10.52 -10.33
C PRO A 52 6.82 10.28 -10.11
N ARG A 53 7.57 11.32 -9.72
CA ARG A 53 9.00 11.24 -9.41
C ARG A 53 9.33 11.38 -7.92
N ILE A 54 8.30 11.40 -7.06
CA ILE A 54 8.46 11.49 -5.62
C ILE A 54 7.80 10.27 -4.96
N ILE A 55 8.52 9.64 -4.04
CA ILE A 55 8.01 8.57 -3.21
C ILE A 55 7.62 9.17 -1.86
N HIS A 56 6.33 9.19 -1.58
CA HIS A 56 5.77 9.62 -0.31
C HIS A 56 5.50 8.44 0.62
N LEU A 57 5.35 8.71 1.90
CA LEU A 57 4.88 7.75 2.88
C LEU A 57 3.43 8.04 3.24
N TYR A 58 2.52 7.14 2.83
CA TYR A 58 1.10 7.25 3.15
C TYR A 58 0.64 6.10 4.02
N ARG A 59 -0.36 6.40 4.83
CA ARG A 59 -0.98 5.42 5.69
C ARG A 59 -1.86 4.45 4.89
N TRP A 60 -1.71 3.15 5.10
CA TRP A 60 -2.61 2.16 4.52
C TRP A 60 -3.98 2.21 5.18
N GLY A 61 -5.00 2.47 4.39
CA GLY A 61 -6.40 2.61 4.80
C GLY A 61 -6.95 3.98 4.45
N LEU A 62 -7.89 4.02 3.50
CA LEU A 62 -8.46 5.25 3.01
C LEU A 62 -9.33 5.92 4.08
N ILE A 63 -9.09 7.21 4.29
CA ILE A 63 -9.93 8.06 5.14
C ILE A 63 -10.64 9.06 4.21
N PRO A 64 -11.92 8.87 3.91
CA PRO A 64 -12.67 9.81 3.09
C PRO A 64 -12.70 11.20 3.73
N TYR A 65 -12.73 12.26 2.93
CA TYR A 65 -12.71 13.65 3.42
C TYR A 65 -13.90 14.00 4.35
N TRP A 66 -15.01 13.32 4.20
CA TRP A 66 -16.20 13.50 5.02
C TRP A 66 -16.18 12.68 6.34
N ALA A 67 -15.17 11.85 6.53
CA ALA A 67 -15.10 10.97 7.69
C ALA A 67 -14.85 11.77 8.98
N LYS A 68 -15.66 11.51 10.00
CA LYS A 68 -15.51 12.12 11.33
C LYS A 68 -14.53 11.36 12.22
N ASP A 69 -14.27 10.08 11.91
CA ASP A 69 -13.37 9.21 12.68
C ASP A 69 -12.38 8.51 11.72
N ILE A 70 -11.10 8.64 12.03
CA ILE A 70 -10.03 8.00 11.27
C ILE A 70 -10.09 6.47 11.30
N LYS A 71 -10.80 5.89 12.26
CA LYS A 71 -10.99 4.44 12.38
C LYS A 71 -11.71 3.83 11.17
N ILE A 72 -12.40 4.64 10.38
CA ILE A 72 -13.00 4.17 9.11
C ILE A 72 -11.93 3.56 8.18
N GLY A 73 -10.69 4.05 8.23
CA GLY A 73 -9.57 3.55 7.46
C GLY A 73 -9.28 2.05 7.68
N TYR A 74 -9.60 1.50 8.86
CA TYR A 74 -9.47 0.06 9.11
C TYR A 74 -10.41 -0.80 8.26
N LYS A 75 -11.53 -0.22 7.82
CA LYS A 75 -12.54 -0.89 6.98
C LYS A 75 -12.30 -0.64 5.49
N LEU A 76 -11.53 0.38 5.14
CA LEU A 76 -11.28 0.82 3.77
C LEU A 76 -9.84 0.54 3.34
N ILE A 77 -9.37 -0.66 3.63
CA ILE A 77 -8.01 -1.12 3.28
C ILE A 77 -7.92 -1.73 1.88
N ASN A 78 -9.05 -2.12 1.31
CA ASN A 78 -9.18 -2.65 -0.05
C ASN A 78 -10.44 -2.10 -0.71
N ALA A 79 -10.39 -1.90 -2.01
CA ALA A 79 -11.53 -1.55 -2.83
C ALA A 79 -11.78 -2.64 -3.88
N ARG A 80 -13.03 -2.99 -4.11
CA ARG A 80 -13.42 -3.83 -5.25
C ARG A 80 -13.56 -2.94 -6.48
N ILE A 81 -13.10 -3.41 -7.63
CA ILE A 81 -13.17 -2.64 -8.87
C ILE A 81 -14.62 -2.36 -9.29
N GLU A 82 -15.54 -3.29 -8.97
CA GLU A 82 -16.96 -3.14 -9.30
C GLU A 82 -17.56 -1.97 -8.51
N GLY A 83 -17.97 -0.94 -9.23
CA GLY A 83 -18.59 0.27 -8.68
C GLY A 83 -17.66 1.15 -7.84
N ILE A 84 -16.35 1.05 -8.02
CA ILE A 84 -15.37 1.91 -7.32
C ILE A 84 -15.55 3.39 -7.66
N ASP A 85 -15.94 3.67 -8.89
CA ASP A 85 -16.20 4.99 -9.44
C ASP A 85 -17.52 5.64 -8.92
N GLU A 86 -18.40 4.82 -8.36
CA GLU A 86 -19.70 5.29 -7.83
C GLU A 86 -19.72 5.37 -6.30
N LYS A 87 -18.98 4.49 -5.62
CA LYS A 87 -19.00 4.41 -4.14
C LYS A 87 -18.48 5.69 -3.49
N PRO A 88 -19.25 6.32 -2.58
CA PRO A 88 -18.89 7.60 -1.96
C PRO A 88 -17.51 7.61 -1.32
N SER A 89 -17.07 6.50 -0.72
CA SER A 89 -15.76 6.39 -0.07
C SER A 89 -14.60 6.44 -1.06
N PHE A 90 -14.75 5.88 -2.25
CA PHE A 90 -13.66 5.68 -3.21
C PHE A 90 -13.73 6.59 -4.43
N ARG A 91 -14.93 7.00 -4.84
CA ARG A 91 -15.19 7.74 -6.09
C ARG A 91 -14.21 8.89 -6.33
N GLN A 92 -14.03 9.77 -5.33
CA GLN A 92 -13.15 10.92 -5.49
C GLN A 92 -11.68 10.52 -5.61
N ALA A 93 -11.22 9.57 -4.81
CA ALA A 93 -9.86 9.07 -4.87
C ALA A 93 -9.59 8.37 -6.20
N PHE A 94 -10.52 7.53 -6.66
CA PHE A 94 -10.43 6.84 -7.94
C PHE A 94 -10.28 7.80 -9.14
N HIS A 95 -11.01 8.90 -9.16
CA HIS A 95 -10.94 9.85 -10.27
C HIS A 95 -9.75 10.82 -10.19
N LYS A 96 -9.30 11.19 -8.98
CA LYS A 96 -8.38 12.32 -8.81
C LYS A 96 -7.10 12.02 -8.03
N ARG A 97 -7.01 10.90 -7.32
CA ARG A 97 -5.90 10.65 -6.38
C ARG A 97 -5.44 9.21 -6.42
N ARG A 98 -5.16 8.73 -7.63
CA ARG A 98 -4.60 7.38 -7.81
C ARG A 98 -3.12 7.36 -7.51
N CYS A 99 -2.66 6.22 -7.02
CA CYS A 99 -1.25 5.98 -6.78
C CYS A 99 -0.86 4.55 -7.17
N ILE A 100 0.42 4.29 -7.18
CA ILE A 100 0.96 2.94 -7.19
C ILE A 100 1.62 2.65 -5.85
N VAL A 101 1.41 1.45 -5.35
CA VAL A 101 1.90 1.00 -4.05
C VAL A 101 2.86 -0.16 -4.27
N PRO A 102 4.19 0.02 -4.04
CA PRO A 102 5.17 -1.03 -4.23
C PRO A 102 5.12 -2.10 -3.14
N PHE A 103 5.26 -3.36 -3.54
CA PHE A 103 5.41 -4.52 -2.66
C PHE A 103 6.43 -5.50 -3.25
N ASP A 104 6.96 -6.38 -2.42
CA ASP A 104 7.74 -7.53 -2.85
C ASP A 104 7.09 -8.88 -2.44
N GLY A 105 5.99 -8.81 -1.71
CA GLY A 105 5.19 -9.96 -1.35
C GLY A 105 3.93 -9.58 -0.57
N TYR A 106 2.99 -10.49 -0.51
CA TYR A 106 1.81 -10.36 0.35
C TYR A 106 1.49 -11.70 1.01
N TYR A 107 0.72 -11.65 2.09
CA TYR A 107 0.39 -12.83 2.88
C TYR A 107 -1.06 -13.20 2.72
N GLU A 108 -1.30 -14.51 2.56
CA GLU A 108 -2.62 -15.13 2.65
C GLU A 108 -2.56 -16.32 3.61
N TRP A 109 -3.69 -16.64 4.21
CA TRP A 109 -3.81 -17.69 5.22
C TRP A 109 -4.69 -18.83 4.71
N GLN A 110 -4.09 -19.99 4.55
CA GLN A 110 -4.84 -21.21 4.28
C GLN A 110 -5.50 -21.69 5.58
N LYS A 111 -6.81 -21.94 5.51
CA LYS A 111 -7.54 -22.57 6.62
C LYS A 111 -7.30 -24.07 6.59
N THR A 112 -6.91 -24.63 7.73
CA THR A 112 -6.78 -26.07 7.95
C THR A 112 -7.55 -26.49 9.20
N PRO A 113 -7.81 -27.80 9.43
CA PRO A 113 -8.43 -28.27 10.68
C PRO A 113 -7.66 -27.86 11.93
N GLU A 114 -6.32 -27.77 11.84
CA GLU A 114 -5.42 -27.42 12.95
C GLU A 114 -5.24 -25.91 13.13
N GLY A 115 -5.79 -25.06 12.24
CA GLY A 115 -5.67 -23.60 12.30
C GLY A 115 -5.42 -22.95 10.95
N LYS A 116 -4.82 -21.75 11.00
CA LYS A 116 -4.49 -20.99 9.80
C LYS A 116 -2.98 -21.00 9.55
N ILE A 117 -2.57 -21.40 8.36
CA ILE A 117 -1.18 -21.41 7.93
C ILE A 117 -0.92 -20.20 7.03
N PRO A 118 0.02 -19.29 7.38
CA PRO A 118 0.37 -18.15 6.54
C PRO A 118 1.26 -18.57 5.37
N PHE A 119 0.99 -18.02 4.20
CA PHE A 119 1.82 -18.12 3.00
C PHE A 119 2.23 -16.74 2.55
N ARG A 120 3.52 -16.54 2.30
CA ARG A 120 4.01 -15.36 1.61
C ARG A 120 4.00 -15.62 0.11
N ILE A 121 3.25 -14.84 -0.61
CA ILE A 121 3.06 -14.94 -2.05
C ILE A 121 3.93 -13.87 -2.72
N GLN A 122 4.72 -14.28 -3.71
CA GLN A 122 5.60 -13.40 -4.48
C GLN A 122 5.40 -13.67 -5.98
N LEU A 123 5.69 -12.69 -6.81
CA LEU A 123 5.71 -12.89 -8.26
C LEU A 123 7.02 -13.56 -8.66
N LYS A 124 6.91 -14.58 -9.52
CA LYS A 124 8.07 -15.27 -10.06
C LYS A 124 8.87 -14.32 -10.98
N HIS A 125 10.17 -14.21 -10.75
CA HIS A 125 11.08 -13.36 -11.54
C HIS A 125 10.79 -11.85 -11.48
N VAL A 126 10.03 -11.40 -10.49
CA VAL A 126 9.75 -9.97 -10.27
C VAL A 126 10.01 -9.63 -8.81
N ASP A 127 11.04 -8.84 -8.56
CA ASP A 127 11.47 -8.47 -7.20
C ASP A 127 10.56 -7.45 -6.53
N ILE A 128 10.01 -6.54 -7.31
CA ILE A 128 9.10 -5.49 -6.84
C ILE A 128 7.94 -5.40 -7.83
N PHE A 129 6.74 -5.53 -7.35
CA PHE A 129 5.51 -5.28 -8.11
C PHE A 129 4.72 -4.14 -7.48
N THR A 130 3.75 -3.61 -8.19
CA THR A 130 2.90 -2.53 -7.70
C THR A 130 1.44 -2.95 -7.70
N ILE A 131 0.72 -2.43 -6.72
CA ILE A 131 -0.73 -2.51 -6.64
C ILE A 131 -1.30 -1.11 -6.88
N ALA A 132 -2.45 -1.05 -7.56
CA ALA A 132 -3.18 0.20 -7.74
C ALA A 132 -3.80 0.64 -6.41
N GLY A 133 -3.65 1.92 -6.10
CA GLY A 133 -4.22 2.57 -4.93
C GLY A 133 -4.89 3.91 -5.27
#